data_a5b34eea490bac509df81b82f81ba3bb
#
_entry.id   a5b34eea490bac509df81b82f81ba3bb
#
_cell.length_a   1.000
_cell.length_b   1.000
_cell.length_c   1.000
_cell.angle_alpha   90.00
_cell.angle_beta   90.00
_cell.angle_gamma   90.00
#
_symmetry.space_group_name_H-M   'P 1'
#
loop_
_entity.id
_entity.type
_entity.pdbx_description
1 polymer ?
#
loop_
_entity_poly.entity_id
_entity_poly.type
_entity_poly.pdbx_seq_one_letter_code
_entity_poly.pdbx_strand_id
1 'polypeptide(L)'
;RIDLLKMVLTSYDFIKDNGKWNLKEIRNMSFNDCDLRDFLFFYSKFSQDSSYQRRALAKSIRISMLDPEDDTQIIEGFINREQWSTINNGIPGGIISNIRYGQKYDNAKSILMEKVSIGNGMSETFYFAKNKNKWELVGYEN
;
A
#
# COMPACT_ATOMS: atom_id res chain seq x y z
N ARG A 1 1.64 -7.57 -7.92
CA ARG A 1 0.88 -7.95 -6.71
C ARG A 1 1.75 -8.81 -5.81
N ILE A 2 1.76 -8.50 -4.53
CA ILE A 2 2.48 -9.24 -3.50
C ILE A 2 1.44 -9.84 -2.56
N ASP A 3 1.53 -11.15 -2.34
CA ASP A 3 0.73 -11.86 -1.36
C ASP A 3 1.69 -12.37 -0.27
N LEU A 4 1.70 -11.69 0.86
CA LEU A 4 2.63 -11.99 1.95
C LEU A 4 2.34 -13.32 2.65
N LEU A 5 1.07 -13.74 2.71
CA LEU A 5 0.71 -15.02 3.31
C LEU A 5 1.21 -16.19 2.47
N LYS A 6 1.07 -16.07 1.15
CA LYS A 6 1.49 -17.11 0.21
C LYS A 6 2.95 -16.98 -0.21
N MET A 7 3.61 -15.90 0.17
CA MET A 7 4.97 -15.56 -0.26
C MET A 7 5.12 -15.57 -1.79
N VAL A 8 4.08 -15.10 -2.49
CA VAL A 8 4.02 -15.08 -3.94
C VAL A 8 4.01 -13.65 -4.45
N LEU A 9 4.85 -13.38 -5.42
CA LEU A 9 4.84 -12.17 -6.23
C LEU A 9 4.27 -12.51 -7.61
N THR A 10 3.22 -11.81 -8.01
CA THR A 10 2.64 -11.95 -9.34
C THR A 10 2.86 -10.67 -10.15
N SER A 11 3.55 -10.78 -11.28
CA SER A 11 3.68 -9.73 -12.28
C SER A 11 2.59 -9.87 -13.32
N TYR A 12 2.01 -8.75 -13.72
CA TYR A 12 1.03 -8.64 -14.80
C TYR A 12 1.62 -7.72 -15.86
N ASP A 13 1.95 -8.29 -17.01
CA ASP A 13 2.50 -7.55 -18.14
C ASP A 13 1.41 -7.18 -19.12
N PHE A 14 1.30 -5.89 -19.41
CA PHE A 14 0.30 -5.37 -20.34
C PHE A 14 0.98 -4.81 -21.58
N ILE A 15 0.34 -4.98 -22.73
CA ILE A 15 0.72 -4.33 -24.00
C ILE A 15 -0.41 -3.40 -24.45
N LYS A 16 -0.04 -2.30 -25.06
CA LYS A 16 -0.98 -1.38 -25.68
C LYS A 16 -1.06 -1.68 -27.18
N ASP A 17 -2.23 -2.09 -27.63
CA ASP A 17 -2.51 -2.34 -29.04
C ASP A 17 -3.76 -1.54 -29.46
N ASN A 18 -3.65 -0.80 -30.58
CA ASN A 18 -4.72 0.05 -31.11
C ASN A 18 -5.41 0.95 -30.05
N GLY A 19 -4.61 1.49 -29.14
CA GLY A 19 -5.09 2.36 -28.06
C GLY A 19 -5.70 1.65 -26.86
N LYS A 20 -5.85 0.32 -26.90
CA LYS A 20 -6.38 -0.51 -25.81
C LYS A 20 -5.26 -1.27 -25.11
N TRP A 21 -5.39 -1.37 -23.79
CA TRP A 21 -4.48 -2.20 -22.99
C TRP A 21 -4.98 -3.62 -22.91
N ASN A 22 -4.11 -4.56 -23.26
CA ASN A 22 -4.38 -5.99 -23.22
C ASN A 22 -3.39 -6.65 -22.27
N LEU A 23 -3.87 -7.54 -21.40
CA LEU A 23 -3.02 -8.37 -20.59
C LEU A 23 -2.25 -9.35 -21.50
N LYS A 24 -0.92 -9.27 -21.47
CA LYS A 24 -0.04 -10.11 -22.27
C LYS A 24 0.35 -11.39 -21.53
N GLU A 25 0.74 -11.24 -20.26
CA GLU A 25 1.31 -12.34 -19.49
C GLU A 25 1.10 -12.14 -18.00
N ILE A 26 0.94 -13.25 -17.28
CA ILE A 26 0.96 -13.31 -15.82
C ILE A 26 2.12 -14.23 -15.42
N ARG A 27 3.04 -13.73 -14.62
CA ARG A 27 4.21 -14.49 -14.15
C ARG A 27 4.27 -14.49 -12.63
N ASN A 28 4.56 -15.65 -12.05
CA ASN A 28 4.95 -15.76 -10.65
C ASN A 28 6.46 -15.60 -10.53
N MET A 29 6.89 -14.77 -9.59
CA MET A 29 8.30 -14.41 -9.39
C MET A 29 8.75 -14.76 -7.97
N SER A 30 10.03 -15.05 -7.83
CA SER A 30 10.69 -15.11 -6.53
C SER A 30 10.85 -13.73 -5.93
N PHE A 31 10.78 -13.61 -4.60
CA PHE A 31 11.14 -12.36 -3.91
C PHE A 31 12.58 -11.90 -4.19
N ASN A 32 13.49 -12.84 -4.46
CA ASN A 32 14.88 -12.50 -4.75
C ASN A 32 15.06 -11.78 -6.09
N ASP A 33 14.14 -12.00 -7.02
CA ASP A 33 14.18 -11.43 -8.37
C ASP A 33 13.29 -10.19 -8.50
N CYS A 34 12.83 -9.66 -7.37
CA CYS A 34 11.87 -8.57 -7.32
C CYS A 34 12.54 -7.22 -7.13
N ASP A 35 12.17 -6.25 -7.97
CA ASP A 35 12.58 -4.84 -7.83
C ASP A 35 12.06 -4.18 -6.55
N LEU A 36 11.12 -4.83 -5.86
CA LEU A 36 10.49 -4.35 -4.62
C LEU A 36 11.12 -4.93 -3.34
N ARG A 37 12.27 -5.58 -3.46
CA ARG A 37 12.97 -6.19 -2.33
C ARG A 37 13.20 -5.20 -1.17
N ASP A 38 13.58 -3.98 -1.48
CA ASP A 38 13.78 -2.92 -0.49
C ASP A 38 12.48 -2.53 0.24
N PHE A 39 11.34 -2.53 -0.47
CA PHE A 39 10.04 -2.31 0.15
C PHE A 39 9.67 -3.45 1.10
N LEU A 40 9.92 -4.68 0.74
CA LEU A 40 9.61 -5.84 1.60
C LEU A 40 10.40 -5.81 2.91
N PHE A 41 11.69 -5.44 2.86
CA PHE A 41 12.50 -5.24 4.06
C PHE A 41 12.01 -4.07 4.91
N PHE A 42 11.65 -2.96 4.26
CA PHE A 42 11.05 -1.81 4.93
C PHE A 42 9.75 -2.23 5.63
N TYR A 43 8.84 -2.87 4.88
CA TYR A 43 7.51 -3.22 5.36
C TYR A 43 7.56 -4.24 6.51
N SER A 44 8.45 -5.21 6.44
CA SER A 44 8.66 -6.16 7.53
C SER A 44 9.02 -5.46 8.85
N LYS A 45 9.86 -4.43 8.82
CA LYS A 45 10.18 -3.62 10.02
C LYS A 45 9.02 -2.71 10.41
N PHE A 46 8.41 -2.06 9.41
CA PHE A 46 7.29 -1.15 9.62
C PHE A 46 6.13 -1.80 10.35
N SER A 47 5.78 -3.04 9.99
CA SER A 47 4.66 -3.78 10.56
C SER A 47 4.93 -4.38 11.95
N GLN A 48 6.20 -4.48 12.38
CA GLN A 48 6.59 -5.17 13.62
C GLN A 48 7.17 -4.25 14.69
N ASP A 49 7.73 -3.09 14.31
CA ASP A 49 8.41 -2.17 15.20
C ASP A 49 7.71 -0.80 15.22
N SER A 50 6.99 -0.51 16.30
CA SER A 50 6.26 0.75 16.47
C SER A 50 7.16 1.98 16.44
N SER A 51 8.39 1.88 16.94
CA SER A 51 9.37 2.97 16.89
C SER A 51 9.86 3.22 15.47
N TYR A 52 10.11 2.14 14.72
CA TYR A 52 10.45 2.24 13.30
C TYR A 52 9.27 2.81 12.50
N GLN A 53 8.06 2.33 12.76
CA GLN A 53 6.84 2.81 12.13
C GLN A 53 6.70 4.33 12.26
N ARG A 54 6.84 4.88 13.48
CA ARG A 54 6.78 6.33 13.72
C ARG A 54 7.81 7.13 12.93
N ARG A 55 9.03 6.61 12.80
CA ARG A 55 10.10 7.26 12.01
C ARG A 55 9.84 7.19 10.50
N ALA A 56 9.08 6.21 10.07
CA ALA A 56 8.76 5.94 8.67
C ALA A 56 7.42 6.55 8.22
N LEU A 57 6.84 7.43 9.02
CA LEU A 57 5.67 8.22 8.63
C LEU A 57 6.12 9.48 7.89
N ALA A 58 5.39 9.87 6.86
CA ALA A 58 5.52 11.21 6.27
C ALA A 58 5.18 12.29 7.31
N LYS A 59 5.63 13.52 7.08
CA LYS A 59 5.29 14.65 7.98
C LYS A 59 3.79 14.92 8.01
N SER A 60 3.13 14.72 6.87
CA SER A 60 1.70 14.87 6.69
C SER A 60 1.18 13.63 6.00
N ILE A 61 0.21 12.96 6.58
CA ILE A 61 -0.39 11.71 6.11
C ILE A 61 -1.82 12.05 5.68
N ARG A 62 -2.13 11.77 4.41
CA ARG A 62 -3.52 11.90 3.93
C ARG A 62 -4.36 10.82 4.58
N ILE A 63 -5.53 11.21 5.07
CA ILE A 63 -6.54 10.27 5.57
C ILE A 63 -7.81 10.41 4.77
N SER A 64 -8.50 9.29 4.58
CA SER A 64 -9.86 9.21 4.06
C SER A 64 -10.58 8.15 4.88
N MET A 65 -11.61 8.51 5.60
CA MET A 65 -12.32 7.62 6.51
C MET A 65 -13.81 7.99 6.59
N LEU A 66 -14.63 7.03 6.97
CA LEU A 66 -16.02 7.31 7.25
C LEU A 66 -16.15 8.29 8.41
N ASP A 67 -17.10 9.21 8.31
CA ASP A 67 -17.41 10.14 9.40
C ASP A 67 -17.96 9.33 10.59
N PRO A 68 -17.37 9.42 11.79
CA PRO A 68 -17.87 8.75 12.97
C PRO A 68 -19.29 9.15 13.38
N GLU A 69 -19.76 10.34 12.95
CA GLU A 69 -21.10 10.86 13.26
C GLU A 69 -22.09 10.60 12.13
N ASP A 70 -21.63 10.34 10.90
CA ASP A 70 -22.47 10.07 9.73
C ASP A 70 -21.75 9.07 8.80
N ASP A 71 -22.07 7.79 8.92
CA ASP A 71 -21.48 6.69 8.15
C ASP A 71 -21.75 6.73 6.64
N THR A 72 -22.54 7.69 6.18
CA THR A 72 -22.79 7.94 4.75
C THR A 72 -21.79 8.94 4.15
N GLN A 73 -21.02 9.63 4.99
CA GLN A 73 -20.07 10.64 4.57
C GLN A 73 -18.61 10.17 4.73
N ILE A 74 -17.75 10.67 3.86
CA ILE A 74 -16.30 10.44 3.91
C ILE A 74 -15.62 11.74 4.33
N ILE A 75 -14.85 11.68 5.39
CA ILE A 75 -13.95 12.75 5.81
C ILE A 75 -12.60 12.54 5.13
N GLU A 76 -12.15 13.56 4.40
CA GLU A 76 -10.81 13.62 3.86
C GLU A 76 -10.00 14.72 4.55
N GLY A 77 -8.75 14.44 4.85
CA GLY A 77 -7.89 15.40 5.53
C GLY A 77 -6.44 14.95 5.60
N PHE A 78 -5.70 15.65 6.47
CA PHE A 78 -4.32 15.34 6.76
C PHE A 78 -4.11 15.30 8.26
N ILE A 79 -3.34 14.33 8.70
CA ILE A 79 -2.88 14.23 10.09
C ILE A 79 -1.37 14.34 10.14
N ASN A 80 -0.87 14.79 11.28
CA ASN A 80 0.54 14.82 11.58
C ASN A 80 1.01 13.46 12.10
N ARG A 81 2.32 13.24 12.04
CA ARG A 81 2.98 12.02 12.56
C ARG A 81 2.62 11.72 14.02
N GLU A 82 2.45 12.75 14.83
CA GLU A 82 2.14 12.65 16.26
C GLU A 82 0.71 12.15 16.53
N GLN A 83 -0.19 12.39 15.59
CA GLN A 83 -1.60 11.98 15.66
C GLN A 83 -1.80 10.54 15.16
N TRP A 84 -0.76 9.92 14.61
CA TRP A 84 -0.84 8.55 14.09
C TRP A 84 -0.88 7.53 15.24
N SER A 85 -1.90 6.67 15.22
CA SER A 85 -1.95 5.49 16.07
C SER A 85 -1.14 4.36 15.44
N THR A 86 -0.18 3.81 16.16
CA THR A 86 0.65 2.73 15.65
C THR A 86 -0.17 1.46 15.39
N ILE A 87 0.11 0.81 14.28
CA ILE A 87 -0.49 -0.47 13.93
C ILE A 87 0.37 -1.58 14.51
N ASN A 88 -0.17 -2.37 15.42
CA ASN A 88 0.57 -3.44 16.11
C ASN A 88 0.22 -4.85 15.59
N ASN A 89 -0.24 -4.96 14.37
CA ASN A 89 -0.85 -6.20 13.89
C ASN A 89 0.13 -7.21 13.24
N GLY A 90 1.43 -7.01 13.40
CA GLY A 90 2.42 -7.86 12.71
C GLY A 90 2.41 -7.64 11.20
N ILE A 91 2.85 -8.62 10.43
CA ILE A 91 2.67 -8.60 8.97
C ILE A 91 1.20 -8.95 8.71
N PRO A 92 0.36 -8.02 8.27
CA PRO A 92 -1.04 -8.34 8.02
C PRO A 92 -1.14 -9.33 6.87
N GLY A 93 -2.14 -10.20 6.93
CA GLY A 93 -2.47 -11.14 5.87
C GLY A 93 -3.04 -10.50 4.60
N GLY A 94 -2.58 -9.30 4.28
CA GLY A 94 -3.09 -8.49 3.19
C GLY A 94 -2.39 -8.71 1.86
N ILE A 95 -2.90 -8.02 0.86
CA ILE A 95 -2.34 -7.99 -0.49
C ILE A 95 -1.66 -6.65 -0.69
N ILE A 96 -0.37 -6.67 -1.04
CA ILE A 96 0.37 -5.47 -1.43
C ILE A 96 0.33 -5.37 -2.95
N SER A 97 -0.01 -4.20 -3.46
CA SER A 97 -0.12 -3.94 -4.89
C SER A 97 0.25 -2.50 -5.21
N ASN A 98 0.85 -2.28 -6.37
CA ASN A 98 1.03 -0.95 -6.94
C ASN A 98 -0.07 -0.61 -7.97
N ILE A 99 -1.15 -1.39 -8.00
CA ILE A 99 -2.27 -1.22 -8.93
C ILE A 99 -3.46 -0.68 -8.16
N ARG A 100 -3.99 0.45 -8.62
CA ARG A 100 -5.21 1.06 -8.11
C ARG A 100 -6.19 1.31 -9.25
N TYR A 101 -7.48 1.09 -9.00
CA TYR A 101 -8.52 1.45 -9.96
C TYR A 101 -8.47 2.95 -10.27
N GLY A 102 -8.56 3.34 -11.54
CA GLY A 102 -8.47 4.74 -11.97
C GLY A 102 -7.08 5.38 -11.87
N GLN A 103 -6.04 4.62 -11.56
CA GLN A 103 -4.69 5.10 -11.40
C GLN A 103 -4.14 5.72 -12.70
N LYS A 104 -3.49 6.89 -12.56
CA LYS A 104 -2.66 7.45 -13.62
C LYS A 104 -1.27 6.82 -13.59
N TYR A 105 -0.73 6.54 -14.76
CA TYR A 105 0.52 5.76 -14.96
C TYR A 105 1.76 6.32 -14.27
N ASP A 106 1.83 7.63 -14.09
CA ASP A 106 3.07 8.33 -13.74
C ASP A 106 3.60 8.01 -12.33
N ASN A 107 2.74 7.50 -11.44
CA ASN A 107 3.09 7.21 -10.04
C ASN A 107 3.12 5.72 -9.69
N ALA A 108 2.89 4.83 -10.64
CA ALA A 108 2.74 3.39 -10.37
C ALA A 108 4.00 2.71 -9.82
N LYS A 109 5.19 3.27 -10.09
CA LYS A 109 6.48 2.70 -9.64
C LYS A 109 6.89 3.10 -8.23
N SER A 110 6.32 4.18 -7.70
CA SER A 110 6.73 4.75 -6.41
C SER A 110 5.72 4.55 -5.28
N ILE A 111 4.51 4.11 -5.59
CA ILE A 111 3.42 3.94 -4.63
C ILE A 111 3.03 2.48 -4.54
N LEU A 112 3.10 1.93 -3.36
CA LEU A 112 2.56 0.62 -3.04
C LEU A 112 1.41 0.79 -2.04
N MET A 113 0.41 -0.04 -2.20
CA MET A 113 -0.78 -0.07 -1.37
C MET A 113 -0.88 -1.43 -0.70
N GLU A 114 -1.23 -1.43 0.54
CA GLU A 114 -1.69 -2.62 1.24
C GLU A 114 -3.19 -2.50 1.49
N LYS A 115 -3.91 -3.55 1.17
CA LYS A 115 -5.33 -3.65 1.48
C LYS A 115 -5.54 -4.82 2.44
N VAL A 116 -6.01 -4.50 3.63
CA VAL A 116 -6.31 -5.46 4.68
C VAL A 116 -7.83 -5.59 4.78
N SER A 117 -8.34 -6.81 4.74
CA SER A 117 -9.76 -7.07 5.02
C SER A 117 -9.93 -7.27 6.52
N ILE A 118 -10.74 -6.42 7.16
CA ILE A 118 -11.01 -6.45 8.60
C ILE A 118 -12.33 -7.15 8.96
N GLY A 119 -12.90 -7.90 8.04
CA GLY A 119 -14.19 -8.53 8.19
C GLY A 119 -15.35 -7.59 7.79
N ASN A 120 -16.57 -8.11 7.75
CA ASN A 120 -17.80 -7.36 7.41
C ASN A 120 -17.76 -6.59 6.09
N GLY A 121 -16.86 -6.95 5.16
CA GLY A 121 -16.66 -6.24 3.90
C GLY A 121 -15.86 -4.94 4.00
N MET A 122 -15.46 -4.54 5.21
CA MET A 122 -14.60 -3.37 5.42
C MET A 122 -13.15 -3.68 5.05
N SER A 123 -12.43 -2.68 4.61
CA SER A 123 -11.02 -2.82 4.24
C SER A 123 -10.26 -1.54 4.55
N GLU A 124 -9.04 -1.71 5.02
CA GLU A 124 -8.10 -0.62 5.22
C GLU A 124 -7.07 -0.61 4.09
N THR A 125 -6.69 0.57 3.65
CA THR A 125 -5.68 0.75 2.62
C THR A 125 -4.59 1.69 3.13
N PHE A 126 -3.37 1.21 3.10
CA PHE A 126 -2.18 1.97 3.45
C PHE A 126 -1.42 2.34 2.17
N TYR A 127 -1.04 3.60 2.06
CA TYR A 127 -0.33 4.13 0.91
C TYR A 127 1.11 4.43 1.31
N PHE A 128 2.04 3.82 0.60
CA PHE A 128 3.47 4.03 0.79
C PHE A 128 4.07 4.70 -0.43
N ALA A 129 4.98 5.63 -0.21
CA ALA A 129 5.74 6.26 -1.27
C ALA A 129 7.23 6.21 -0.96
N LYS A 130 8.05 6.12 -2.01
CA LYS A 130 9.50 6.19 -1.89
C LYS A 130 9.97 7.61 -2.13
N ASN A 131 10.44 8.27 -1.08
CA ASN A 131 10.97 9.61 -1.11
C ASN A 131 12.48 9.57 -0.81
N LYS A 132 13.32 10.12 -1.71
CA LYS A 132 14.79 10.14 -1.56
C LYS A 132 15.36 8.78 -1.12
N ASN A 133 14.94 7.69 -1.79
CA ASN A 133 15.32 6.31 -1.48
C ASN A 133 14.84 5.76 -0.12
N LYS A 134 13.91 6.42 0.56
CA LYS A 134 13.28 5.92 1.80
C LYS A 134 11.80 5.72 1.58
N TRP A 135 11.28 4.59 2.06
CA TRP A 135 9.86 4.33 2.07
C TRP A 135 9.21 5.03 3.27
N GLU A 136 8.08 5.66 3.03
CA GLU A 136 7.28 6.35 4.04
C GLU A 136 5.79 6.03 3.84
N LEU A 137 5.04 5.92 4.94
CA LEU A 137 3.58 5.92 4.87
C LEU A 137 3.10 7.35 4.60
N VAL A 138 2.36 7.53 3.52
CA VAL A 138 1.89 8.85 3.05
C VAL A 138 0.37 9.00 3.08
N GLY A 139 -0.37 7.90 3.23
CA GLY A 139 -1.82 7.94 3.28
C GLY A 139 -2.44 6.69 3.90
N TYR A 140 -3.67 6.87 4.37
CA TYR A 140 -4.51 5.85 4.95
C TYR A 140 -5.95 6.05 4.54
N GLU A 141 -6.65 4.96 4.27
CA GLU A 141 -8.05 4.95 3.84
C GLU A 141 -8.77 3.77 4.53
N ASN A 142 -9.93 4.05 5.12
CA ASN A 142 -10.77 3.06 5.82
C ASN A 142 -12.23 3.24 5.40
#